data_963311a1fcbb28aa3bbdcd368636b9ff
#
_entry.id   963311a1fcbb28aa3bbdcd368636b9ff
#
_cell.length_a   1.000
_cell.length_b   1.000
_cell.length_c   1.000
_cell.angle_alpha   90.00
_cell.angle_beta   90.00
_cell.angle_gamma   90.00
#
_symmetry.space_group_name_H-M   'P 1'
#
loop_
_entity.id
_entity.type
_entity.pdbx_description
1 polymer ?
#
loop_
_entity_poly.entity_id
_entity_poly.type
_entity_poly.pdbx_seq_one_letter_code
_entity_poly.pdbx_strand_id
1 'polypeptide(L)'
;MAAKASDARRTEVRDFTLKRVLNAPRELVFRAFVEPDRMRHWWVPRGFTMLSCKLDLREGGAWRMTIRADDSGTVQTEVGVYREIRAPERLAFTHAWVRADGSLTQTTLVTVSFIERSGK
;
A
#
# COMPACT_ATOMS: atom_id res chain seq x y z
N MET A 1 3.61 15.25 16.59
CA MET A 1 3.33 15.04 16.66
C MET A 1 3.09 14.84 16.72
N ALA A 2 2.81 14.68 16.62
CA ALA A 2 2.34 14.34 16.79
C ALA A 2 2.00 14.13 16.87
N ALA A 3 1.89 13.99 16.94
CA ALA A 3 1.39 13.72 17.17
C ALA A 3 1.18 13.60 17.32
N LYS A 4 1.04 13.50 17.59
CA LYS A 4 0.70 13.29 17.90
C LYS A 4 0.56 12.81 18.10
N ALA A 5 0.55 12.53 18.33
CA ALA A 5 0.22 11.93 18.70
C ALA A 5 -0.21 11.72 19.07
N SER A 6 -0.30 11.75 19.41
CA SER A 6 -0.89 11.53 19.72
C SER A 6 -1.44 11.39 19.90
N ASP A 7 -1.50 11.38 20.03
CA ASP A 7 -2.16 11.04 20.13
C ASP A 7 -2.32 10.19 19.90
N ALA A 8 -1.64 9.91 20.24
CA ALA A 8 -1.89 8.67 19.92
C ALA A 8 -2.78 7.90 20.60
N ARG A 9 -3.00 8.05 21.58
CA ARG A 9 -3.99 7.33 22.13
C ARG A 9 -4.99 7.16 21.14
N ARG A 10 -5.27 7.95 20.41
CA ARG A 10 -6.29 7.66 19.49
C ARG A 10 -5.73 7.02 18.28
N THR A 11 -6.52 6.30 17.62
CA THR A 11 -6.21 5.64 16.42
C THR A 11 -6.29 6.62 15.33
N GLU A 12 -5.26 7.26 15.10
CA GLU A 12 -5.25 8.30 14.14
C GLU A 12 -4.87 7.78 12.79
N VAL A 13 -5.61 8.16 11.76
CA VAL A 13 -5.30 7.78 10.40
C VAL A 13 -4.57 8.92 9.73
N ARG A 14 -3.37 8.64 9.25
CA ARG A 14 -2.62 9.61 8.49
C ARG A 14 -2.98 9.49 7.03
N ASP A 15 -3.10 10.64 6.39
CA ASP A 15 -3.36 10.67 4.97
C ASP A 15 -2.06 10.80 4.21
N PHE A 16 -1.94 10.04 3.14
CA PHE A 16 -0.79 10.13 2.25
C PHE A 16 -1.30 10.09 0.83
N THR A 17 -0.94 11.09 0.05
CA THR A 17 -1.33 11.16 -1.34
C THR A 17 -0.11 11.10 -2.22
N LEU A 18 -0.11 10.15 -3.14
CA LEU A 18 0.97 9.98 -4.08
C LEU A 18 0.54 10.51 -5.43
N LYS A 19 1.36 11.38 -6.01
CA LYS A 19 1.06 11.95 -7.31
C LYS A 19 2.28 11.80 -8.21
N ARG A 20 2.10 11.13 -9.33
CA ARG A 20 3.15 10.92 -10.29
C ARG A 20 2.62 11.05 -11.70
N VAL A 21 3.44 11.57 -12.57
CA VAL A 21 3.12 11.58 -13.99
C VAL A 21 3.97 10.51 -14.64
N LEU A 22 3.31 9.49 -15.18
CA LEU A 22 4.00 8.36 -15.78
C LEU A 22 3.69 8.31 -17.27
N ASN A 23 4.65 7.84 -18.03
CA ASN A 23 4.52 7.74 -19.46
C ASN A 23 3.95 6.37 -19.82
N ALA A 24 2.73 6.10 -19.36
CA ALA A 24 2.08 4.82 -19.55
C ALA A 24 0.57 5.00 -19.40
N PRO A 25 -0.23 4.15 -20.04
CA PRO A 25 -1.68 4.19 -19.88
C PRO A 25 -2.05 3.95 -18.41
N ARG A 26 -3.03 4.71 -17.93
CA ARG A 26 -3.38 4.59 -16.51
C ARG A 26 -3.94 3.21 -16.15
N GLU A 27 -4.54 2.51 -17.09
CA GLU A 27 -5.00 1.15 -16.84
C GLU A 27 -3.85 0.23 -16.44
N LEU A 28 -2.73 0.39 -17.14
CA LEU A 28 -1.55 -0.43 -16.86
C LEU A 28 -0.95 -0.05 -15.52
N VAL A 29 -0.90 1.24 -15.21
CA VAL A 29 -0.37 1.68 -13.93
C VAL A 29 -1.27 1.22 -12.79
N PHE A 30 -2.58 1.31 -12.97
CA PHE A 30 -3.52 0.84 -11.96
C PHE A 30 -3.29 -0.64 -11.68
N ARG A 31 -3.13 -1.44 -12.73
CA ARG A 31 -2.90 -2.88 -12.55
C ARG A 31 -1.62 -3.17 -11.78
N ALA A 32 -0.62 -2.31 -11.91
CA ALA A 32 0.62 -2.49 -11.15
C ALA A 32 0.38 -2.37 -9.65
N PHE A 33 -0.68 -1.71 -9.24
CA PHE A 33 -1.02 -1.51 -7.84
C PHE A 33 -1.93 -2.60 -7.26
N VAL A 34 -2.55 -3.40 -8.11
CA VAL A 34 -3.55 -4.35 -7.63
C VAL A 34 -3.28 -5.80 -8.06
N GLU A 35 -2.21 -6.06 -8.76
CA GLU A 35 -1.86 -7.41 -9.18
C GLU A 35 -0.58 -7.84 -8.48
N PRO A 36 -0.63 -8.90 -7.66
CA PRO A 36 0.55 -9.32 -6.89
C PRO A 36 1.78 -9.57 -7.75
N ASP A 37 1.61 -10.19 -8.93
CA ASP A 37 2.76 -10.46 -9.78
C ASP A 37 3.46 -9.20 -10.24
N ARG A 38 2.71 -8.12 -10.40
CA ARG A 38 3.30 -6.84 -10.80
C ARG A 38 3.85 -6.10 -9.60
N MET A 39 3.19 -6.21 -8.44
CA MET A 39 3.61 -5.51 -7.24
C MET A 39 4.96 -5.97 -6.75
N ARG A 40 5.30 -7.23 -6.94
CA ARG A 40 6.59 -7.75 -6.48
C ARG A 40 7.77 -7.07 -7.14
N HIS A 41 7.56 -6.42 -8.27
CA HIS A 41 8.65 -5.79 -9.01
C HIS A 41 8.90 -4.35 -8.59
N TRP A 42 7.96 -3.72 -7.87
CA TRP A 42 8.17 -2.31 -7.55
C TRP A 42 7.77 -1.93 -6.13
N TRP A 43 6.84 -2.65 -5.54
CA TRP A 43 6.33 -2.30 -4.21
C TRP A 43 7.38 -2.52 -3.12
N VAL A 44 8.15 -3.56 -3.27
CA VAL A 44 9.11 -3.99 -2.26
C VAL A 44 10.40 -3.21 -2.42
N PRO A 45 10.95 -2.65 -1.33
CA PRO A 45 12.21 -1.90 -1.43
C PRO A 45 13.35 -2.78 -1.88
N ARG A 46 14.39 -2.15 -2.42
CA ARG A 46 15.58 -2.86 -2.82
C ARG A 46 16.18 -3.56 -1.60
N GLY A 47 16.61 -4.78 -1.78
CA GLY A 47 17.17 -5.58 -0.69
C GLY A 47 16.13 -6.41 0.04
N PHE A 48 14.89 -6.40 -0.44
CA PHE A 48 13.81 -7.20 0.14
C PHE A 48 13.19 -8.09 -0.92
N THR A 49 12.59 -9.17 -0.47
CA THR A 49 11.88 -10.11 -1.34
C THR A 49 10.45 -10.27 -0.84
N MET A 50 9.49 -10.23 -1.75
CA MET A 50 8.09 -10.45 -1.41
C MET A 50 7.87 -11.94 -1.24
N LEU A 51 7.47 -12.37 -0.04
CA LEU A 51 7.20 -13.78 0.24
C LEU A 51 5.75 -14.13 -0.07
N SER A 52 4.82 -13.21 0.19
CA SER A 52 3.42 -13.45 -0.11
C SER A 52 2.72 -12.12 -0.30
N CYS A 53 1.64 -12.17 -1.07
CA CYS A 53 0.82 -10.99 -1.30
C CYS A 53 -0.59 -11.47 -1.56
N LYS A 54 -1.50 -11.13 -0.66
CA LYS A 54 -2.90 -11.54 -0.77
C LYS A 54 -3.76 -10.29 -0.79
N LEU A 55 -4.56 -10.17 -1.83
CA LEU A 55 -5.41 -9.01 -2.03
C LEU A 55 -6.85 -9.48 -2.18
N ASP A 56 -7.73 -8.98 -1.31
CA ASP A 56 -9.16 -9.14 -1.49
C ASP A 56 -9.64 -7.85 -2.15
N LEU A 57 -9.58 -7.81 -3.47
CA LEU A 57 -9.72 -6.59 -4.23
C LEU A 57 -11.16 -6.17 -4.38
N ARG A 58 -11.69 -5.60 -3.31
CA ARG A 58 -13.02 -5.02 -3.26
C ARG A 58 -13.04 -4.00 -2.13
N GLU A 59 -13.94 -3.05 -2.21
CA GLU A 59 -14.04 -2.06 -1.12
C GLU A 59 -14.42 -2.80 0.17
N GLY A 60 -13.67 -2.49 1.23
CA GLY A 60 -13.81 -3.22 2.48
C GLY A 60 -12.99 -4.48 2.57
N GLY A 61 -12.40 -4.92 1.47
CA GLY A 61 -11.57 -6.11 1.47
C GLY A 61 -10.21 -5.85 2.09
N ALA A 62 -9.63 -6.88 2.69
CA ALA A 62 -8.34 -6.78 3.36
C ALA A 62 -7.21 -7.18 2.42
N TRP A 63 -6.04 -6.59 2.63
CA TRP A 63 -4.85 -7.02 1.92
C TRP A 63 -3.74 -7.29 2.93
N ARG A 64 -2.81 -8.15 2.55
CA ARG A 64 -1.71 -8.55 3.42
C ARG A 64 -0.51 -8.91 2.56
N MET A 65 0.64 -8.39 2.95
CA MET A 65 1.88 -8.65 2.23
C MET A 65 2.99 -8.93 3.22
N THR A 66 3.77 -9.97 2.95
CA THR A 66 4.91 -10.33 3.78
C THR A 66 6.18 -10.20 2.95
N ILE A 67 7.18 -9.51 3.48
CA ILE A 67 8.45 -9.31 2.82
C ILE A 67 9.57 -9.75 3.74
N ARG A 68 10.71 -10.06 3.15
CA ARG A 68 11.89 -10.51 3.88
C ARG A 68 13.09 -9.72 3.44
N ALA A 69 13.88 -9.27 4.41
CA ALA A 69 15.16 -8.63 4.12
C ALA A 69 16.13 -9.69 3.64
N ASP A 70 16.75 -9.46 2.48
CA ASP A 70 17.61 -10.47 1.87
C ASP A 70 18.86 -10.74 2.69
N ASP A 71 19.41 -9.72 3.34
CA ASP A 71 20.65 -9.89 4.07
C ASP A 71 20.45 -10.50 5.46
N SER A 72 19.45 -10.05 6.20
CA SER A 72 19.25 -10.47 7.59
C SER A 72 18.22 -11.59 7.73
N GLY A 73 17.37 -11.75 6.73
CA GLY A 73 16.27 -12.71 6.84
C GLY A 73 15.10 -12.22 7.65
N THR A 74 15.14 -10.97 8.10
CA THR A 74 14.05 -10.42 8.89
C THR A 74 12.76 -10.34 8.07
N VAL A 75 11.68 -10.84 8.63
CA VAL A 75 10.39 -10.88 7.95
C VAL A 75 9.49 -9.80 8.53
N GLN A 76 8.84 -9.05 7.65
CA GLN A 76 7.92 -7.98 8.03
C GLN A 76 6.61 -8.16 7.28
N THR A 77 5.51 -7.82 7.95
CA THR A 77 4.18 -7.95 7.36
C THR A 77 3.48 -6.61 7.33
N GLU A 78 2.89 -6.29 6.18
CA GLU A 78 2.07 -5.10 5.99
C GLU A 78 0.63 -5.53 5.78
N VAL A 79 -0.30 -4.76 6.30
CA VAL A 79 -1.72 -5.06 6.17
C VAL A 79 -2.51 -3.80 5.93
N GLY A 80 -3.71 -3.96 5.41
CA GLY A 80 -4.60 -2.83 5.23
C GLY A 80 -5.95 -3.26 4.71
N VAL A 81 -6.76 -2.27 4.40
CA VAL A 81 -8.12 -2.46 3.91
C VAL A 81 -8.32 -1.51 2.74
N TYR A 82 -8.96 -2.00 1.69
CA TYR A 82 -9.32 -1.14 0.56
C TYR A 82 -10.50 -0.27 0.95
N ARG A 83 -10.35 1.03 0.77
CA ARG A 83 -11.40 1.99 1.08
C ARG A 83 -12.15 2.44 -0.14
N GLU A 84 -11.45 2.55 -1.25
CA GLU A 84 -12.07 2.98 -2.50
C GLU A 84 -11.35 2.32 -3.66
N ILE A 85 -12.11 1.76 -4.60
CA ILE A 85 -11.55 1.18 -5.81
C ILE A 85 -12.36 1.69 -6.98
N ARG A 86 -11.78 2.61 -7.74
CA ARG A 86 -12.41 3.19 -8.92
C ARG A 86 -11.45 3.03 -10.09
N ALA A 87 -11.43 1.83 -10.62
CA ALA A 87 -10.50 1.50 -11.72
C ALA A 87 -10.90 2.24 -12.99
N PRO A 88 -9.97 2.78 -13.72
CA PRO A 88 -8.55 2.87 -13.43
C PRO A 88 -8.16 4.23 -12.86
N GLU A 89 -9.06 4.94 -12.21
CA GLU A 89 -8.89 6.33 -11.85
C GLU A 89 -8.32 6.54 -10.46
N ARG A 90 -8.74 5.70 -9.50
CA ARG A 90 -8.42 6.00 -8.11
C ARG A 90 -8.41 4.76 -7.25
N LEU A 91 -7.47 4.73 -6.31
CA LEU A 91 -7.35 3.65 -5.37
C LEU A 91 -7.03 4.25 -4.00
N ALA A 92 -7.78 3.85 -2.99
CA ALA A 92 -7.49 4.29 -1.62
C ALA A 92 -7.48 3.07 -0.73
N PHE A 93 -6.47 2.98 0.13
CA PHE A 93 -6.34 1.84 1.02
C PHE A 93 -5.59 2.28 2.28
N THR A 94 -5.83 1.55 3.36
CA THR A 94 -5.08 1.78 4.58
C THR A 94 -3.81 0.92 4.56
N HIS A 95 -2.83 1.32 5.36
CA HIS A 95 -1.56 0.63 5.45
C HIS A 95 -1.06 0.69 6.89
N ALA A 96 -0.60 -0.44 7.40
CA ALA A 96 0.01 -0.52 8.71
C ALA A 96 0.98 -1.69 8.70
N TRP A 97 1.97 -1.63 9.60
CA TRP A 97 2.89 -2.74 9.81
C TRP A 97 2.39 -3.57 10.98
N VAL A 98 2.65 -4.88 10.93
CA VAL A 98 2.34 -5.77 12.03
C VAL A 98 3.58 -5.87 12.91
N ARG A 99 3.41 -5.52 14.20
CA ARG A 99 4.51 -5.62 15.15
C ARG A 99 4.71 -7.06 15.60
N ALA A 100 5.82 -7.31 16.29
CA ALA A 100 6.16 -8.64 16.75
C ALA A 100 5.08 -9.23 17.68
N ASP A 101 4.38 -8.38 18.41
CA ASP A 101 3.32 -8.83 19.31
C ASP A 101 1.97 -8.97 18.62
N GLY A 102 1.92 -8.76 17.31
CA GLY A 102 0.67 -8.86 16.56
C GLY A 102 -0.13 -7.57 16.47
N SER A 103 0.25 -6.55 17.22
CA SER A 103 -0.44 -5.28 17.11
C SER A 103 0.00 -4.54 15.86
N LEU A 104 -0.75 -3.50 15.50
CA LEU A 104 -0.47 -2.73 14.30
C LEU A 104 0.18 -1.40 14.65
N THR A 105 1.02 -0.93 13.75
CA THR A 105 1.52 0.44 13.85
C THR A 105 0.39 1.39 13.50
N GLN A 106 0.68 2.68 13.55
CA GLN A 106 -0.30 3.68 13.16
C GLN A 106 -0.75 3.44 11.72
N THR A 107 -2.06 3.51 11.52
CA THR A 107 -2.64 3.30 10.20
C THR A 107 -2.52 4.55 9.35
N THR A 108 -2.10 4.36 8.11
CA THR A 108 -1.98 5.43 7.13
C THR A 108 -2.99 5.19 6.03
N LEU A 109 -3.72 6.24 5.65
CA LEU A 109 -4.61 6.17 4.49
C LEU A 109 -3.83 6.65 3.28
N VAL A 110 -3.69 5.77 2.30
CA VAL A 110 -2.97 6.07 1.06
C VAL A 110 -3.99 6.22 -0.06
N THR A 111 -3.94 7.35 -0.74
CA THR A 111 -4.81 7.63 -1.87
C THR A 111 -3.96 7.82 -3.10
N VAL A 112 -4.27 7.07 -4.14
CA VAL A 112 -3.55 7.15 -5.41
C VAL A 112 -4.54 7.52 -6.49
N SER A 113 -4.24 8.58 -7.21
CA SER A 113 -5.04 9.01 -8.36
C SER A 113 -4.24 8.77 -9.62
N PHE A 114 -4.87 8.12 -10.58
CA PHE A 114 -4.22 7.76 -11.84
C PHE A 114 -4.75 8.68 -12.92
N ILE A 115 -3.94 9.65 -13.29
CA ILE A 115 -4.37 10.68 -14.25
C ILE A 115 -3.60 10.49 -15.53
N GLU A 116 -4.35 10.36 -16.63
CA GLU A 116 -3.75 10.22 -17.95
C GLU A 116 -3.80 11.58 -18.64
N ARG A 117 -2.66 12.01 -19.13
CA ARG A 117 -2.57 13.32 -19.76
C ARG A 117 -2.38 13.19 -21.23
N SER A 118 -3.29 13.84 -21.98
CA SER A 118 -3.15 13.95 -23.44
C SER A 118 -2.84 12.62 -24.09
N GLY A 119 -3.46 11.57 -23.63
CA GLY A 119 -3.29 10.27 -24.21
C GLY A 119 -1.93 9.64 -23.95
N LYS A 120 -1.25 10.08 -22.93
CA LYS A 120 0.07 9.54 -22.62
C LYS A 120 0.06 8.69 -21.38
#